data_0a8e15228fa778b451796590e8d87d26
#
_entry.id   0a8e15228fa778b451796590e8d87d26
#
_cell.length_a   1.000
_cell.length_b   1.000
_cell.length_c   1.000
_cell.angle_alpha   90.00
_cell.angle_beta   90.00
_cell.angle_gamma   90.00
#
_symmetry.space_group_name_H-M   'P 1'
#
loop_
_entity.id
_entity.type
_entity.pdbx_description
1 polymer ?
#
loop_
_entity_poly.entity_id
_entity_poly.type
_entity_poly.pdbx_seq_one_letter_code
_entity_poly.pdbx_strand_id
1 'polypeptide(L)'
;VVVCKADTTMEQLQHFADLCRQRFGITAIQIHLHRDEGHCLDPNDTSTWKSNYHAHVIWDWMNHETGKSYKLDNEDISLVQDMAAEALGMERGVSKLETGKLHLERNDYIVAKQKRELDESKKQAEKLAKENEQKVLACEKLDREIHDKQEKANRENGSAILSGLANLAGKGKYAQLEAENEEMK
;
A
#
# COMPACT_ATOMS: atom_id res chain seq x y z
N VAL A 1 -10.87 -25.73 10.29
CA VAL A 1 -11.13 -24.31 10.57
C VAL A 1 -11.87 -23.72 9.38
N VAL A 2 -12.90 -22.93 9.64
CA VAL A 2 -13.72 -22.21 8.66
C VAL A 2 -13.51 -20.72 8.87
N VAL A 3 -13.12 -20.00 7.81
CA VAL A 3 -13.00 -18.53 7.86
C VAL A 3 -14.39 -17.93 7.92
N CYS A 4 -14.58 -16.92 8.76
CA CYS A 4 -15.85 -16.26 9.01
C CYS A 4 -15.76 -14.74 8.77
N LYS A 5 -16.93 -14.09 8.68
CA LYS A 5 -17.07 -12.65 8.75
C LYS A 5 -17.49 -12.23 10.17
N ALA A 6 -17.45 -10.94 10.44
CA ALA A 6 -17.90 -10.38 11.73
C ALA A 6 -19.39 -10.67 12.01
N ASP A 7 -20.20 -10.76 10.97
CA ASP A 7 -21.65 -11.01 10.98
C ASP A 7 -22.05 -12.47 10.78
N THR A 8 -21.07 -13.38 10.61
CA THR A 8 -21.36 -14.82 10.51
C THR A 8 -22.09 -15.30 11.75
N THR A 9 -23.21 -16.00 11.58
CA THR A 9 -24.03 -16.53 12.67
C THR A 9 -23.80 -18.02 12.93
N MET A 10 -24.22 -18.47 14.10
CA MET A 10 -24.14 -19.90 14.46
C MET A 10 -25.09 -20.74 13.60
N GLU A 11 -26.25 -20.18 13.21
CA GLU A 11 -27.21 -20.82 12.31
C GLU A 11 -26.61 -21.11 10.93
N GLN A 12 -25.82 -20.17 10.39
CA GLN A 12 -25.11 -20.37 9.12
C GLN A 12 -24.07 -21.50 9.23
N LEU A 13 -23.32 -21.55 10.34
CA LEU A 13 -22.34 -22.62 10.58
C LEU A 13 -23.03 -23.98 10.77
N GLN A 14 -24.18 -24.00 11.44
CA GLN A 14 -24.97 -25.22 11.58
C GLN A 14 -25.53 -25.67 10.23
N HIS A 15 -26.03 -24.75 9.42
CA HIS A 15 -26.50 -25.05 8.06
C HIS A 15 -25.38 -25.65 7.20
N PHE A 16 -24.18 -25.07 7.24
CA PHE A 16 -22.99 -25.64 6.59
C PHE A 16 -22.69 -27.07 7.08
N ALA A 17 -22.76 -27.32 8.39
CA ALA A 17 -22.53 -28.61 8.95
C ALA A 17 -23.58 -29.64 8.49
N ASP A 18 -24.84 -29.21 8.40
CA ASP A 18 -25.94 -30.05 7.92
C ASP A 18 -25.78 -30.41 6.43
N LEU A 19 -25.31 -29.48 5.61
CA LEU A 19 -24.97 -29.74 4.20
C LEU A 19 -23.85 -30.78 4.09
N CYS A 20 -22.81 -30.68 4.89
CA CYS A 20 -21.72 -31.67 4.93
C CYS A 20 -22.20 -33.06 5.36
N ARG A 21 -23.10 -33.12 6.34
CA ARG A 21 -23.73 -34.38 6.77
C ARG A 21 -24.53 -35.00 5.66
N GLN A 22 -25.35 -34.22 4.97
CA GLN A 22 -26.21 -34.72 3.88
C GLN A 22 -25.39 -35.25 2.70
N ARG A 23 -24.30 -34.54 2.36
CA ARG A 23 -23.50 -34.83 1.17
C ARG A 23 -22.47 -35.97 1.42
N PHE A 24 -21.81 -35.95 2.58
CA PHE A 24 -20.65 -36.81 2.86
C PHE A 24 -20.85 -37.79 4.03
N GLY A 25 -21.93 -37.62 4.78
CA GLY A 25 -22.20 -38.45 5.98
C GLY A 25 -21.43 -38.02 7.24
N ILE A 26 -20.50 -37.06 7.14
CA ILE A 26 -19.74 -36.56 8.29
C ILE A 26 -20.63 -35.67 9.17
N THR A 27 -20.51 -35.80 10.50
CA THR A 27 -21.36 -35.09 11.44
C THR A 27 -20.54 -34.10 12.28
N ALA A 28 -20.95 -32.86 12.39
CA ALA A 28 -20.34 -31.93 13.30
C ALA A 28 -20.72 -32.26 14.75
N ILE A 29 -19.73 -32.51 15.61
CA ILE A 29 -19.91 -32.76 17.04
C ILE A 29 -19.99 -31.44 17.81
N GLN A 30 -19.09 -30.48 17.46
CA GLN A 30 -19.02 -29.20 18.11
C GLN A 30 -18.62 -28.13 17.08
N ILE A 31 -19.14 -26.93 17.30
CA ILE A 31 -18.79 -25.73 16.51
C ILE A 31 -18.43 -24.61 17.49
N HIS A 32 -17.24 -24.07 17.39
CA HIS A 32 -16.75 -22.94 18.18
C HIS A 32 -16.46 -21.76 17.28
N LEU A 33 -17.21 -20.68 17.44
CA LEU A 33 -17.02 -19.44 16.69
C LEU A 33 -16.16 -18.47 17.51
N HIS A 34 -14.98 -18.12 16.98
CA HIS A 34 -14.02 -17.20 17.57
C HIS A 34 -14.18 -15.80 16.96
N ARG A 35 -14.40 -14.80 17.82
CA ARG A 35 -14.54 -13.40 17.45
C ARG A 35 -13.56 -12.46 18.16
N ASP A 36 -12.86 -12.98 19.12
CA ASP A 36 -11.94 -12.31 20.04
C ASP A 36 -10.47 -12.49 19.66
N GLU A 37 -10.19 -13.29 18.65
CA GLU A 37 -8.85 -13.52 18.15
C GLU A 37 -8.47 -12.54 17.05
N GLY A 38 -7.16 -12.23 16.99
CA GLY A 38 -6.60 -11.34 15.99
C GLY A 38 -5.12 -11.07 16.21
N HIS A 39 -4.57 -10.14 15.48
CA HIS A 39 -3.18 -9.71 15.64
C HIS A 39 -3.03 -8.24 15.23
N CYS A 40 -2.07 -7.53 15.84
CA CYS A 40 -1.66 -6.23 15.36
C CYS A 40 -0.80 -6.39 14.10
N LEU A 41 -1.00 -5.55 13.09
CA LEU A 41 -0.15 -5.50 11.90
C LEU A 41 1.23 -4.93 12.26
N ASP A 42 1.25 -3.92 13.15
CA ASP A 42 2.46 -3.45 13.83
C ASP A 42 2.41 -3.88 15.31
N PRO A 43 3.37 -4.68 15.79
CA PRO A 43 3.42 -5.11 17.18
C PRO A 43 3.49 -3.95 18.20
N ASN A 44 3.95 -2.77 17.79
CA ASN A 44 4.08 -1.58 18.64
C ASN A 44 2.87 -0.65 18.57
N ASP A 45 1.91 -0.92 17.67
CA ASP A 45 0.73 -0.08 17.48
C ASP A 45 -0.55 -0.91 17.59
N THR A 46 -1.22 -0.82 18.71
CA THR A 46 -2.49 -1.53 18.97
C THR A 46 -3.65 -1.03 18.12
N SER A 47 -3.54 0.15 17.50
CA SER A 47 -4.57 0.67 16.59
C SER A 47 -4.62 -0.11 15.26
N THR A 48 -3.55 -0.88 14.96
CA THR A 48 -3.44 -1.74 13.78
C THR A 48 -4.05 -3.12 13.97
N TRP A 49 -4.89 -3.33 15.01
CA TRP A 49 -5.52 -4.61 15.28
C TRP A 49 -6.36 -5.10 14.12
N LYS A 50 -6.08 -6.31 13.67
CA LYS A 50 -6.84 -7.04 12.65
C LYS A 50 -7.47 -8.28 13.26
N SER A 51 -8.80 -8.28 13.32
CA SER A 51 -9.56 -9.44 13.80
C SER A 51 -9.44 -10.62 12.83
N ASN A 52 -9.38 -11.82 13.40
CA ASN A 52 -9.34 -13.10 12.69
C ASN A 52 -10.57 -13.92 13.03
N TYR A 53 -11.70 -13.58 12.41
CA TYR A 53 -12.96 -14.28 12.62
C TYR A 53 -12.90 -15.67 11.98
N HIS A 54 -13.10 -16.71 12.78
CA HIS A 54 -13.08 -18.07 12.30
C HIS A 54 -13.88 -19.00 13.22
N ALA A 55 -14.22 -20.18 12.70
CA ALA A 55 -14.86 -21.22 13.47
C ALA A 55 -14.04 -22.51 13.43
N HIS A 56 -13.93 -23.17 14.57
CA HIS A 56 -13.46 -24.54 14.67
C HIS A 56 -14.66 -25.47 14.65
N VAL A 57 -14.67 -26.41 13.71
CA VAL A 57 -15.68 -27.47 13.61
C VAL A 57 -14.98 -28.78 13.87
N ILE A 58 -15.47 -29.51 14.88
CA ILE A 58 -15.00 -30.86 15.23
C ILE A 58 -15.95 -31.84 14.56
N TRP A 59 -15.41 -32.68 13.69
CA TRP A 59 -16.17 -33.57 12.88
C TRP A 59 -16.03 -35.02 13.37
N ASP A 60 -17.16 -35.77 13.40
CA ASP A 60 -17.18 -37.19 13.43
C ASP A 60 -17.12 -37.74 12.01
N TRP A 61 -16.07 -38.47 11.72
CA TRP A 61 -15.79 -39.09 10.42
C TRP A 61 -16.21 -40.56 10.36
N MET A 62 -16.87 -41.07 11.40
CA MET A 62 -17.20 -42.46 11.47
C MET A 62 -18.63 -42.73 10.97
N ASN A 63 -18.78 -43.74 10.12
CA ASN A 63 -20.05 -44.34 9.86
C ASN A 63 -20.33 -45.39 10.99
N HIS A 64 -21.21 -45.04 11.90
CA HIS A 64 -21.49 -45.83 13.09
C HIS A 64 -22.23 -47.17 12.79
N GLU A 65 -22.82 -47.31 11.60
CA GLU A 65 -23.45 -48.57 11.20
C GLU A 65 -22.42 -49.58 10.70
N THR A 66 -21.41 -49.12 9.98
CA THR A 66 -20.41 -50.00 9.35
C THR A 66 -19.08 -50.01 10.09
N GLY A 67 -18.85 -49.10 11.04
CA GLY A 67 -17.58 -48.91 11.75
C GLY A 67 -16.45 -48.39 10.86
N LYS A 68 -16.74 -47.91 9.64
CA LYS A 68 -15.75 -47.39 8.69
C LYS A 68 -15.70 -45.86 8.71
N SER A 69 -14.50 -45.28 8.51
CA SER A 69 -14.35 -43.86 8.36
C SER A 69 -14.75 -43.40 6.96
N TYR A 70 -15.51 -42.30 6.88
CA TYR A 70 -15.71 -41.57 5.63
C TYR A 70 -14.39 -41.03 5.12
N LYS A 71 -14.20 -41.05 3.82
CA LYS A 71 -13.00 -40.48 3.16
C LYS A 71 -13.46 -39.52 2.09
N LEU A 72 -12.92 -38.32 2.17
CA LEU A 72 -13.12 -37.28 1.17
C LEU A 72 -11.86 -37.19 0.30
N ASP A 73 -12.04 -37.14 -0.99
CA ASP A 73 -10.95 -36.85 -1.93
C ASP A 73 -10.76 -35.35 -2.13
N ASN A 74 -9.85 -34.96 -3.06
CA ASN A 74 -9.56 -33.53 -3.30
C ASN A 74 -10.74 -32.79 -3.92
N GLU A 75 -11.59 -33.46 -4.69
CA GLU A 75 -12.79 -32.88 -5.31
C GLU A 75 -13.85 -32.64 -4.24
N ASP A 76 -14.05 -33.63 -3.35
CA ASP A 76 -14.95 -33.51 -2.19
C ASP A 76 -14.53 -32.36 -1.27
N ILE A 77 -13.22 -32.22 -0.98
CA ILE A 77 -12.69 -31.11 -0.17
C ILE A 77 -12.90 -29.76 -0.87
N SER A 78 -12.79 -29.71 -2.19
CA SER A 78 -13.10 -28.50 -2.97
C SER A 78 -14.60 -28.16 -2.83
N LEU A 79 -15.48 -29.16 -2.93
CA LEU A 79 -16.91 -28.98 -2.76
C LEU A 79 -17.29 -28.53 -1.33
N VAL A 80 -16.60 -29.03 -0.31
CA VAL A 80 -16.78 -28.54 1.08
C VAL A 80 -16.50 -27.02 1.18
N GLN A 81 -15.49 -26.53 0.45
CA GLN A 81 -15.19 -25.08 0.41
C GLN A 81 -16.29 -24.28 -0.32
N ASP A 82 -16.85 -24.82 -1.41
CA ASP A 82 -17.97 -24.23 -2.12
C ASP A 82 -19.21 -24.11 -1.22
N MET A 83 -19.54 -25.21 -0.53
CA MET A 83 -20.66 -25.28 0.40
C MET A 83 -20.47 -24.33 1.60
N ALA A 84 -19.25 -24.17 2.12
CA ALA A 84 -18.95 -23.21 3.17
C ALA A 84 -19.16 -21.78 2.68
N ALA A 85 -18.68 -21.43 1.48
CA ALA A 85 -18.84 -20.12 0.90
C ALA A 85 -20.32 -19.76 0.70
N GLU A 86 -21.11 -20.69 0.17
CA GLU A 86 -22.56 -20.52 -0.04
C GLU A 86 -23.31 -20.35 1.30
N ALA A 87 -23.12 -21.26 2.24
CA ALA A 87 -23.81 -21.24 3.53
C ALA A 87 -23.49 -19.99 4.37
N LEU A 88 -22.26 -19.47 4.26
CA LEU A 88 -21.82 -18.29 4.99
C LEU A 88 -22.02 -16.98 4.20
N GLY A 89 -22.56 -17.02 2.97
CA GLY A 89 -22.72 -15.85 2.09
C GLY A 89 -21.37 -15.17 1.81
N MET A 90 -20.34 -15.96 1.53
CA MET A 90 -18.97 -15.48 1.30
C MET A 90 -18.55 -15.80 -0.13
N GLU A 91 -17.67 -14.97 -0.66
CA GLU A 91 -16.99 -15.26 -1.92
C GLU A 91 -16.01 -16.43 -1.71
N ARG A 92 -16.07 -17.42 -2.57
CA ARG A 92 -15.12 -18.53 -2.54
C ARG A 92 -13.73 -18.07 -2.94
N GLY A 93 -12.73 -18.46 -2.20
CA GLY A 93 -11.33 -18.26 -2.59
C GLY A 93 -10.96 -19.06 -3.84
N VAL A 94 -9.93 -18.62 -4.55
CA VAL A 94 -9.44 -19.27 -5.77
C VAL A 94 -8.94 -20.67 -5.49
N SER A 95 -9.33 -21.64 -6.32
CA SER A 95 -8.96 -23.04 -6.16
C SER A 95 -7.45 -23.26 -6.18
N LYS A 96 -6.96 -24.21 -5.39
CA LYS A 96 -5.58 -24.66 -5.43
C LYS A 96 -5.18 -25.16 -6.84
N LEU A 97 -6.10 -25.77 -7.55
CA LEU A 97 -5.88 -26.27 -8.92
C LEU A 97 -5.59 -25.10 -9.91
N GLU A 98 -6.26 -23.97 -9.72
CA GLU A 98 -6.05 -22.77 -10.54
C GLU A 98 -4.80 -21.98 -10.13
N THR A 99 -4.54 -21.88 -8.83
CA THR A 99 -3.40 -21.11 -8.33
C THR A 99 -2.08 -21.86 -8.41
N GLY A 100 -2.08 -23.16 -8.50
CA GLY A 100 -0.89 -24.01 -8.42
C GLY A 100 -0.08 -23.88 -7.12
N LYS A 101 -0.62 -23.17 -6.12
CA LYS A 101 0.09 -22.91 -4.86
C LYS A 101 0.14 -24.18 -4.01
N LEU A 102 1.36 -24.54 -3.59
CA LEU A 102 1.59 -25.58 -2.62
C LEU A 102 1.20 -25.10 -1.21
N HIS A 103 0.68 -26.03 -0.40
CA HIS A 103 0.51 -25.79 1.02
C HIS A 103 1.90 -25.64 1.64
N LEU A 104 2.13 -24.51 2.31
CA LEU A 104 3.36 -24.25 3.06
C LEU A 104 3.06 -24.49 4.54
N GLU A 105 4.01 -25.11 5.24
CA GLU A 105 4.00 -25.12 6.69
C GLU A 105 3.99 -23.68 7.23
N ARG A 106 3.44 -23.48 8.44
CA ARG A 106 3.26 -22.15 9.02
C ARG A 106 4.52 -21.28 8.96
N ASN A 107 5.68 -21.85 9.31
CA ASN A 107 6.94 -21.12 9.34
C ASN A 107 7.42 -20.77 7.94
N ASP A 108 7.31 -21.68 6.98
CA ASP A 108 7.67 -21.44 5.58
C ASP A 108 6.78 -20.38 4.95
N TYR A 109 5.47 -20.40 5.29
CA TYR A 109 4.55 -19.36 4.85
C TYR A 109 4.92 -17.99 5.40
N ILE A 110 5.27 -17.88 6.70
CA ILE A 110 5.69 -16.62 7.34
C ILE A 110 6.95 -16.10 6.66
N VAL A 111 7.96 -16.95 6.46
CA VAL A 111 9.22 -16.57 5.79
C VAL A 111 8.97 -16.12 4.35
N ALA A 112 8.15 -16.86 3.59
CA ALA A 112 7.81 -16.50 2.22
C ALA A 112 7.01 -15.18 2.14
N LYS A 113 6.16 -14.90 3.12
CA LYS A 113 5.41 -13.64 3.24
C LYS A 113 6.37 -12.48 3.53
N GLN A 114 7.22 -12.61 4.54
CA GLN A 114 8.21 -11.58 4.91
C GLN A 114 9.17 -11.26 3.76
N LYS A 115 9.61 -12.29 3.02
CA LYS A 115 10.47 -12.08 1.85
C LYS A 115 9.77 -11.25 0.77
N ARG A 116 8.49 -11.52 0.48
CA ARG A 116 7.71 -10.71 -0.49
C ARG A 116 7.55 -9.27 -0.03
N GLU A 117 7.18 -9.05 1.23
CA GLU A 117 7.04 -7.71 1.80
C GLU A 117 8.36 -6.92 1.76
N LEU A 118 9.49 -7.59 2.03
CA LEU A 118 10.82 -6.99 1.92
C LEU A 118 11.16 -6.61 0.47
N ASP A 119 10.87 -7.47 -0.50
CA ASP A 119 11.14 -7.21 -1.91
C ASP A 119 10.27 -6.07 -2.44
N GLU A 120 9.01 -5.98 -2.01
CA GLU A 120 8.11 -4.86 -2.33
C GLU A 120 8.61 -3.54 -1.71
N SER A 121 9.01 -3.57 -0.45
CA SER A 121 9.59 -2.41 0.25
C SER A 121 10.87 -1.92 -0.43
N LYS A 122 11.75 -2.83 -0.85
CA LYS A 122 12.96 -2.48 -1.62
C LYS A 122 12.63 -1.80 -2.94
N LYS A 123 11.67 -2.33 -3.70
CA LYS A 123 11.22 -1.72 -4.97
C LYS A 123 10.64 -0.32 -4.76
N GLN A 124 9.87 -0.13 -3.69
CA GLN A 124 9.34 1.19 -3.34
C GLN A 124 10.45 2.17 -2.97
N ALA A 125 11.42 1.74 -2.15
CA ALA A 125 12.58 2.55 -1.78
C ALA A 125 13.42 2.97 -3.01
N GLU A 126 13.67 2.06 -3.94
CA GLU A 126 14.38 2.37 -5.19
C GLU A 126 13.61 3.36 -6.07
N LYS A 127 12.28 3.22 -6.15
CA LYS A 127 11.44 4.18 -6.88
C LYS A 127 11.51 5.57 -6.26
N LEU A 128 11.37 5.67 -4.95
CA LEU A 128 11.46 6.93 -4.21
C LEU A 128 12.84 7.58 -4.34
N ALA A 129 13.91 6.77 -4.32
CA ALA A 129 15.28 7.27 -4.51
C ALA A 129 15.45 7.91 -5.90
N LYS A 130 14.95 7.27 -6.97
CA LYS A 130 14.97 7.83 -8.33
C LYS A 130 14.14 9.11 -8.45
N GLU A 131 12.94 9.14 -7.84
CA GLU A 131 12.11 10.34 -7.83
C GLU A 131 12.79 11.51 -7.10
N ASN A 132 13.46 11.23 -5.98
CA ASN A 132 14.20 12.23 -5.22
C ASN A 132 15.41 12.75 -6.03
N GLU A 133 16.16 11.89 -6.69
CA GLU A 133 17.27 12.28 -7.57
C GLU A 133 16.79 13.22 -8.69
N GLN A 134 15.67 12.88 -9.33
CA GLN A 134 15.07 13.76 -10.36
C GLN A 134 14.66 15.12 -9.79
N LYS A 135 14.08 15.16 -8.59
CA LYS A 135 13.72 16.42 -7.93
C LYS A 135 14.93 17.27 -7.59
N VAL A 136 16.01 16.65 -7.08
CA VAL A 136 17.27 17.36 -6.80
C VAL A 136 17.83 17.99 -8.07
N LEU A 137 17.91 17.22 -9.17
CA LEU A 137 18.37 17.74 -10.46
C LEU A 137 17.49 18.89 -11.00
N ALA A 138 16.17 18.81 -10.78
CA ALA A 138 15.24 19.88 -11.15
C ALA A 138 15.47 21.15 -10.31
N CYS A 139 15.67 21.01 -9.00
CA CYS A 139 16.00 22.13 -8.11
C CYS A 139 17.33 22.80 -8.52
N GLU A 140 18.38 22.03 -8.78
CA GLU A 140 19.67 22.56 -9.25
C GLU A 140 19.55 23.35 -10.55
N LYS A 141 18.69 22.92 -11.48
CA LYS A 141 18.42 23.66 -12.72
C LYS A 141 17.73 25.00 -12.44
N LEU A 142 16.72 24.99 -11.58
CA LEU A 142 16.01 26.19 -11.18
C LEU A 142 16.94 27.21 -10.48
N ASP A 143 17.80 26.73 -9.59
CA ASP A 143 18.75 27.54 -8.89
C ASP A 143 19.72 28.26 -9.86
N ARG A 144 20.21 27.52 -10.88
CA ARG A 144 21.05 28.12 -11.96
C ARG A 144 20.27 29.17 -12.74
N GLU A 145 19.02 28.89 -13.13
CA GLU A 145 18.18 29.88 -13.84
C GLU A 145 17.91 31.15 -13.00
N ILE A 146 17.68 31.00 -11.72
CA ILE A 146 17.49 32.09 -10.78
C ILE A 146 18.77 32.92 -10.70
N HIS A 147 19.93 32.28 -10.54
CA HIS A 147 21.22 32.95 -10.49
C HIS A 147 21.50 33.73 -11.76
N ASP A 148 21.30 33.14 -12.94
CA ASP A 148 21.49 33.79 -14.24
C ASP A 148 20.57 35.01 -14.42
N LYS A 149 19.30 34.91 -13.98
CA LYS A 149 18.36 36.03 -14.02
C LYS A 149 18.77 37.17 -13.07
N GLN A 150 19.24 36.80 -11.87
CA GLN A 150 19.75 37.81 -10.90
C GLN A 150 20.99 38.53 -11.44
N GLU A 151 21.94 37.81 -12.05
CA GLU A 151 23.10 38.43 -12.67
C GLU A 151 22.72 39.40 -13.83
N LYS A 152 21.78 38.98 -14.70
CA LYS A 152 21.29 39.84 -15.78
C LYS A 152 20.62 41.11 -15.22
N ALA A 153 19.76 41.00 -14.25
CA ALA A 153 19.10 42.11 -13.60
C ALA A 153 20.10 43.07 -12.95
N ASN A 154 21.14 42.55 -12.30
CA ASN A 154 22.20 43.33 -11.69
C ASN A 154 23.04 44.10 -12.74
N ARG A 155 23.34 43.46 -13.89
CA ARG A 155 24.05 44.11 -15.01
C ARG A 155 23.21 45.22 -15.64
N GLU A 156 21.93 44.99 -15.86
CA GLU A 156 21.01 46.02 -16.42
C GLU A 156 20.82 47.18 -15.47
N ASN A 157 20.64 46.96 -14.19
CA ASN A 157 20.54 48.01 -13.17
C ASN A 157 21.85 48.78 -13.02
N GLY A 158 22.99 48.08 -13.04
CA GLY A 158 24.30 48.73 -13.01
C GLY A 158 24.55 49.62 -14.24
N SER A 159 24.16 49.12 -15.43
CA SER A 159 24.26 49.91 -16.68
C SER A 159 23.34 51.15 -16.66
N ALA A 160 22.12 51.01 -16.15
CA ALA A 160 21.18 52.11 -16.01
C ALA A 160 21.69 53.22 -15.05
N ILE A 161 22.32 52.83 -13.94
CA ILE A 161 22.91 53.74 -12.97
C ILE A 161 24.11 54.48 -13.59
N LEU A 162 24.99 53.76 -14.29
CA LEU A 162 26.14 54.34 -14.96
C LEU A 162 25.74 55.33 -16.07
N SER A 163 24.72 54.99 -16.86
CA SER A 163 24.20 55.90 -17.90
C SER A 163 23.52 57.15 -17.31
N GLY A 164 22.82 56.99 -16.18
CA GLY A 164 22.24 58.11 -15.43
C GLY A 164 23.29 59.03 -14.88
N LEU A 165 24.38 58.54 -14.30
CA LEU A 165 25.50 59.30 -13.79
C LEU A 165 26.25 60.00 -14.92
N ALA A 166 26.46 59.37 -16.08
CA ALA A 166 27.09 59.97 -17.25
C ALA A 166 26.25 61.13 -17.81
N ASN A 167 24.94 61.02 -17.84
CA ASN A 167 24.01 62.04 -18.24
C ASN A 167 24.02 63.23 -17.28
N LEU A 168 24.10 63.00 -15.98
CA LEU A 168 24.24 64.08 -14.98
C LEU A 168 25.59 64.82 -15.09
N ALA A 169 26.67 64.06 -15.29
CA ALA A 169 27.99 64.64 -15.50
C ALA A 169 28.09 65.48 -16.81
N GLY A 170 27.42 65.00 -17.87
CA GLY A 170 27.32 65.70 -19.13
C GLY A 170 26.55 67.02 -18.99
N LYS A 171 25.44 67.05 -18.29
CA LYS A 171 24.66 68.27 -18.02
C LYS A 171 25.42 69.23 -17.13
N GLY A 172 26.20 68.78 -16.18
CA GLY A 172 27.07 69.61 -15.36
C GLY A 172 28.14 70.31 -16.17
N LYS A 173 28.76 69.68 -17.17
CA LYS A 173 29.72 70.25 -18.07
C LYS A 173 29.09 71.32 -19.02
N TYR A 174 27.87 71.00 -19.50
CA TYR A 174 27.15 72.00 -20.33
C TYR A 174 26.80 73.30 -19.57
N ALA A 175 26.34 73.14 -18.32
CA ALA A 175 26.05 74.31 -17.47
C ALA A 175 27.30 75.18 -17.14
N GLN A 176 28.46 74.49 -16.96
CA GLN A 176 29.72 75.19 -16.78
C GLN A 176 30.18 76.01 -18.04
N LEU A 177 30.04 75.36 -19.21
CA LEU A 177 30.37 76.01 -20.48
C LEU A 177 29.43 77.18 -20.84
N GLU A 178 28.16 77.09 -20.47
CA GLU A 178 27.21 78.19 -20.60
C GLU A 178 27.59 79.39 -19.67
N ALA A 179 27.94 79.08 -18.42
CA ALA A 179 28.39 80.13 -17.48
C ALA A 179 29.67 80.80 -17.91
N GLU A 180 30.68 80.05 -18.41
CA GLU A 180 31.91 80.64 -18.96
C GLU A 180 31.68 81.45 -20.22
N ASN A 181 30.70 81.11 -21.06
CA ASN A 181 30.34 81.91 -22.25
C ASN A 181 29.55 83.16 -21.89
N GLU A 182 28.85 83.23 -20.79
CA GLU A 182 28.19 84.48 -20.32
C GLU A 182 29.16 85.45 -19.65
N GLU A 183 30.24 84.98 -19.01
CA GLU A 183 31.26 85.77 -18.41
C GLU A 183 32.20 86.45 -19.46
N MET A 184 32.22 85.93 -20.69
CA MET A 184 33.03 86.49 -21.78
C MET A 184 32.30 87.45 -22.72
N LYS A 185 31.07 87.82 -22.39
CA LYS A 185 30.30 88.86 -23.11
C LYS A 185 30.25 90.15 -22.30
#